data_2f8d004c153dc84d10924864c82f0c2a
#
_entry.id   2f8d004c153dc84d10924864c82f0c2a
#
_cell.length_a   1.000
_cell.length_b   1.000
_cell.length_c   1.000
_cell.angle_alpha   90.00
_cell.angle_beta   90.00
_cell.angle_gamma   90.00
#
_symmetry.space_group_name_H-M   'P 1'
#
loop_
_entity.id
_entity.type
_entity.pdbx_description
1 polymer ?
#
loop_
_entity_poly.entity_id
_entity_poly.type
_entity_poly.pdbx_seq_one_letter_code
_entity_poly.pdbx_strand_id
1 'polypeptide(L)'
;MPAEPPAAELPLQAGLLGVNHLTLSVACLDRAWRFWVDGLGCRPLMRSPRSAYLLAGELWLCLVRQPERQPFPAADYTHVALSVAPAALGPLRDRALAHGGSIFQDNRTEGASAYLRCPDGHQVELHVGDWRSRIEALRAAGTDAQFFV
;
A
#
# COMPACT_ATOMS: atom_id res chain seq x y z
N MET A 1 41.98 3.72 0.60
CA MET A 1 40.74 3.27 -0.01
C MET A 1 40.10 4.47 -0.69
N PRO A 2 39.93 4.48 -2.00
CA PRO A 2 39.17 5.53 -2.62
C PRO A 2 37.71 5.42 -2.14
N ALA A 3 37.13 6.56 -1.76
CA ALA A 3 35.73 6.64 -1.40
C ALA A 3 34.89 6.18 -2.60
N GLU A 4 33.93 5.31 -2.35
CA GLU A 4 32.94 4.91 -3.34
C GLU A 4 32.22 6.18 -3.85
N PRO A 5 32.10 6.40 -5.15
CA PRO A 5 31.41 7.57 -5.65
C PRO A 5 29.97 7.56 -5.14
N PRO A 6 29.39 8.71 -4.81
CA PRO A 6 28.01 8.77 -4.39
C PRO A 6 27.14 8.12 -5.47
N ALA A 7 26.19 7.30 -5.05
CA ALA A 7 25.22 6.70 -5.98
C ALA A 7 24.65 7.79 -6.87
N ALA A 8 24.85 7.65 -8.18
CA ALA A 8 24.34 8.62 -9.14
C ALA A 8 22.82 8.75 -8.92
N GLU A 9 22.34 9.95 -8.62
CA GLU A 9 20.92 10.20 -8.61
C GLU A 9 20.37 9.81 -9.99
N LEU A 10 19.44 8.87 -9.99
CA LEU A 10 18.75 8.50 -11.23
C LEU A 10 18.10 9.75 -11.80
N PRO A 11 18.28 10.03 -13.10
CA PRO A 11 17.63 11.17 -13.72
C PRO A 11 16.13 11.04 -13.52
N LEU A 12 15.49 12.08 -12.98
CA LEU A 12 14.04 12.17 -12.92
C LEU A 12 13.47 11.91 -14.32
N GLN A 13 12.53 11.00 -14.43
CA GLN A 13 11.86 10.77 -15.70
C GLN A 13 11.18 12.09 -16.11
N ALA A 14 11.55 12.60 -17.27
CA ALA A 14 10.98 13.86 -17.74
C ALA A 14 9.46 13.74 -17.86
N GLY A 15 8.74 14.58 -17.10
CA GLY A 15 7.29 14.70 -17.14
C GLY A 15 6.50 13.98 -16.05
N LEU A 16 6.94 12.85 -15.52
CA LEU A 16 6.26 12.16 -14.42
C LEU A 16 6.84 12.59 -13.07
N LEU A 17 5.99 13.11 -12.19
CA LEU A 17 6.38 13.59 -10.86
C LEU A 17 6.15 12.55 -9.75
N GLY A 18 5.29 11.56 -10.00
CA GLY A 18 4.94 10.53 -9.04
C GLY A 18 3.44 10.23 -9.02
N VAL A 19 3.03 9.44 -8.03
CA VAL A 19 1.60 9.15 -7.82
C VAL A 19 0.91 10.39 -7.26
N ASN A 20 -0.19 10.80 -7.87
CA ASN A 20 -1.02 11.92 -7.38
C ASN A 20 -2.06 11.42 -6.37
N HIS A 21 -2.91 10.49 -6.78
CA HIS A 21 -3.92 9.89 -5.92
C HIS A 21 -4.28 8.48 -6.42
N LEU A 22 -4.92 7.73 -5.54
CA LEU A 22 -5.49 6.42 -5.85
C LEU A 22 -6.99 6.47 -5.60
N THR A 23 -7.80 6.04 -6.57
CA THR A 23 -9.25 5.94 -6.42
C THR A 23 -9.65 4.47 -6.33
N LEU A 24 -10.39 4.14 -5.28
CA LEU A 24 -10.96 2.82 -5.06
C LEU A 24 -12.47 2.90 -5.03
N SER A 25 -13.14 2.02 -5.75
CA SER A 25 -14.59 1.87 -5.63
C SER A 25 -14.93 1.06 -4.38
N VAL A 26 -15.97 1.49 -3.67
CA VAL A 26 -16.48 0.83 -2.46
C VAL A 26 -17.99 0.70 -2.54
N ALA A 27 -18.55 -0.42 -2.07
CA ALA A 27 -19.99 -0.61 -2.09
C ALA A 27 -20.71 0.23 -1.02
N CYS A 28 -20.08 0.40 0.14
CA CYS A 28 -20.61 1.11 1.29
C CYS A 28 -19.53 1.99 1.93
N LEU A 29 -19.75 3.31 1.91
CA LEU A 29 -18.79 4.27 2.50
C LEU A 29 -18.62 4.11 4.01
N ASP A 30 -19.67 3.77 4.76
CA ASP A 30 -19.55 3.57 6.20
C ASP A 30 -18.65 2.37 6.53
N ARG A 31 -18.79 1.28 5.79
CA ARG A 31 -17.96 0.09 5.95
C ARG A 31 -16.51 0.37 5.54
N ALA A 32 -16.30 1.05 4.42
CA ALA A 32 -14.98 1.45 3.96
C ALA A 32 -14.31 2.43 4.95
N TRP A 33 -15.07 3.38 5.49
CA TRP A 33 -14.58 4.33 6.50
C TRP A 33 -14.04 3.61 7.73
N ARG A 34 -14.78 2.63 8.27
CA ARG A 34 -14.31 1.87 9.43
C ARG A 34 -12.97 1.18 9.17
N PHE A 35 -12.79 0.61 7.98
CA PHE A 35 -11.52 -0.03 7.63
C PHE A 35 -10.39 0.99 7.45
N TRP A 36 -10.59 2.01 6.62
CA TRP A 36 -9.52 2.93 6.23
C TRP A 36 -9.21 3.95 7.33
N VAL A 37 -10.20 4.51 7.99
CA VAL A 37 -10.03 5.52 9.03
C VAL A 37 -9.82 4.88 10.40
N ASP A 38 -10.78 4.08 10.87
CA ASP A 38 -10.71 3.52 12.22
C ASP A 38 -9.69 2.36 12.30
N GLY A 39 -9.56 1.57 11.25
CA GLY A 39 -8.60 0.46 11.14
C GLY A 39 -7.19 0.92 10.82
N LEU A 40 -6.96 1.46 9.63
CA LEU A 40 -5.62 1.84 9.16
C LEU A 40 -5.17 3.25 9.62
N GLY A 41 -6.04 4.03 10.22
CA GLY A 41 -5.68 5.35 10.73
C GLY A 41 -5.49 6.41 9.65
N CYS A 42 -6.11 6.24 8.47
CA CYS A 42 -6.10 7.25 7.43
C CYS A 42 -6.76 8.54 7.92
N ARG A 43 -6.17 9.68 7.58
CA ARG A 43 -6.69 10.99 8.00
C ARG A 43 -7.82 11.44 7.06
N PRO A 44 -9.02 11.73 7.58
CA PRO A 44 -10.10 12.27 6.77
C PRO A 44 -9.79 13.67 6.23
N LEU A 45 -10.13 13.91 4.96
CA LEU A 45 -10.07 15.22 4.32
C LEU A 45 -11.47 15.74 3.96
N MET A 46 -12.32 14.88 3.42
CA MET A 46 -13.67 15.21 2.98
C MET A 46 -14.55 13.97 2.97
N ARG A 47 -15.82 14.15 3.22
CA ARG A 47 -16.82 13.11 3.04
C ARG A 47 -18.11 13.70 2.48
N SER A 48 -18.68 13.00 1.51
CA SER A 48 -20.00 13.26 0.93
C SER A 48 -20.83 11.97 0.92
N PRO A 49 -22.10 12.00 0.52
CA PRO A 49 -22.87 10.76 0.34
C PRO A 49 -22.32 9.81 -0.72
N ARG A 50 -21.45 10.29 -1.62
CA ARG A 50 -20.94 9.54 -2.78
C ARG A 50 -19.44 9.23 -2.72
N SER A 51 -18.69 9.92 -1.91
CA SER A 51 -17.23 9.78 -1.88
C SER A 51 -16.63 10.18 -0.55
N ALA A 52 -15.41 9.73 -0.31
CA ALA A 52 -14.58 10.21 0.78
C ALA A 52 -13.15 10.42 0.28
N TYR A 53 -12.49 11.48 0.76
CA TYR A 53 -11.08 11.74 0.53
C TYR A 53 -10.32 11.58 1.83
N LEU A 54 -9.26 10.82 1.77
CA LEU A 54 -8.43 10.47 2.93
C LEU A 54 -6.97 10.71 2.60
N LEU A 55 -6.14 10.82 3.62
CA LEU A 55 -4.69 10.65 3.51
C LEU A 55 -4.27 9.34 4.16
N ALA A 56 -3.68 8.45 3.37
CA ALA A 56 -2.94 7.28 3.83
C ALA A 56 -1.44 7.66 3.85
N GLY A 57 -0.95 8.14 5.01
CA GLY A 57 0.30 8.87 5.02
C GLY A 57 0.21 10.12 4.15
N GLU A 58 1.05 10.23 3.14
CA GLU A 58 1.01 11.34 2.16
C GLU A 58 0.16 11.01 0.90
N LEU A 59 -0.27 9.76 0.75
CA LEU A 59 -1.08 9.35 -0.40
C LEU A 59 -2.52 9.87 -0.26
N TRP A 60 -2.95 10.67 -1.23
CA TRP A 60 -4.35 11.01 -1.36
C TRP A 60 -5.14 9.80 -1.87
N LEU A 61 -5.99 9.26 -1.01
CA LEU A 61 -6.88 8.12 -1.28
C LEU A 61 -8.30 8.63 -1.47
N CYS A 62 -8.89 8.31 -2.61
CA CYS A 62 -10.29 8.61 -2.93
C CYS A 62 -11.12 7.33 -2.84
N LEU A 63 -12.18 7.34 -2.04
CA LEU A 63 -13.17 6.28 -2.00
C LEU A 63 -14.42 6.76 -2.73
N VAL A 64 -14.88 6.01 -3.73
CA VAL A 64 -16.06 6.35 -4.52
C VAL A 64 -17.11 5.27 -4.36
N ARG A 65 -18.30 5.66 -3.92
CA ARG A 65 -19.40 4.73 -3.70
C ARG A 65 -19.93 4.20 -5.03
N GLN A 66 -19.88 2.87 -5.17
CA GLN A 66 -20.49 2.11 -6.25
C GLN A 66 -21.23 0.92 -5.64
N PRO A 67 -22.53 1.06 -5.29
CA PRO A 67 -23.27 0.04 -4.56
C PRO A 67 -23.35 -1.31 -5.30
N GLU A 68 -23.31 -1.28 -6.62
CA GLU A 68 -23.48 -2.45 -7.48
C GLU A 68 -22.14 -3.10 -7.86
N ARG A 69 -21.01 -2.59 -7.32
CA ARG A 69 -19.73 -3.24 -7.58
C ARG A 69 -19.74 -4.65 -7.02
N GLN A 70 -19.27 -5.59 -7.84
CA GLN A 70 -19.06 -6.95 -7.37
C GLN A 70 -17.82 -6.98 -6.47
N PRO A 71 -17.83 -7.77 -5.38
CA PRO A 71 -16.61 -8.03 -4.62
C PRO A 71 -15.56 -8.57 -5.58
N PHE A 72 -14.33 -8.07 -5.50
CA PHE A 72 -13.25 -8.62 -6.29
C PHE A 72 -13.06 -10.09 -5.92
N PRO A 73 -13.24 -11.04 -6.83
CA PRO A 73 -12.58 -12.31 -6.68
C PRO A 73 -11.11 -12.03 -6.99
N ALA A 74 -10.30 -11.78 -5.99
CA ALA A 74 -8.89 -11.55 -6.22
C ALA A 74 -8.26 -12.86 -6.67
N ALA A 75 -8.32 -13.13 -7.97
CA ALA A 75 -7.62 -14.21 -8.61
C ALA A 75 -6.18 -13.81 -8.98
N ASP A 76 -5.85 -12.51 -8.96
CA ASP A 76 -4.54 -12.01 -9.30
C ASP A 76 -3.82 -11.39 -8.07
N TYR A 77 -2.56 -11.05 -8.27
CA TYR A 77 -1.67 -10.52 -7.23
C TYR A 77 -1.60 -8.99 -7.21
N THR A 78 -2.46 -8.32 -7.93
CA THR A 78 -2.48 -6.84 -7.97
C THR A 78 -2.78 -6.29 -6.57
N HIS A 79 -1.92 -5.45 -6.06
CA HIS A 79 -2.06 -4.84 -4.75
C HIS A 79 -1.43 -3.44 -4.72
N VAL A 80 -1.84 -2.64 -3.76
CA VAL A 80 -1.17 -1.39 -3.40
C VAL A 80 -0.41 -1.60 -2.09
N ALA A 81 0.86 -1.22 -2.06
CA ALA A 81 1.67 -1.28 -0.84
C ALA A 81 1.78 0.10 -0.20
N LEU A 82 1.54 0.16 1.09
CA LEU A 82 1.70 1.34 1.93
C LEU A 82 2.91 1.13 2.85
N SER A 83 3.77 2.12 2.91
CA SER A 83 4.94 2.10 3.79
C SER A 83 4.52 2.29 5.24
N VAL A 84 5.07 1.46 6.12
CA VAL A 84 4.83 1.56 7.56
C VAL A 84 6.15 1.50 8.31
N ALA A 85 6.20 2.17 9.45
CA ALA A 85 7.32 2.02 10.38
C ALA A 85 7.31 0.61 11.01
N PRO A 86 8.47 0.02 11.33
CA PRO A 86 8.53 -1.33 11.90
C PRO A 86 7.64 -1.54 13.12
N ALA A 87 7.61 -0.56 14.04
CA ALA A 87 6.79 -0.64 15.25
C ALA A 87 5.28 -0.52 14.99
N ALA A 88 4.87 0.01 13.83
CA ALA A 88 3.47 0.23 13.50
C ALA A 88 2.82 -0.96 12.77
N LEU A 89 3.61 -1.86 12.19
CA LEU A 89 3.10 -2.95 11.34
C LEU A 89 2.11 -3.86 12.09
N GLY A 90 2.50 -4.39 13.23
CA GLY A 90 1.65 -5.28 14.04
C GLY A 90 0.36 -4.61 14.52
N PRO A 91 0.44 -3.46 15.18
CA PRO A 91 -0.74 -2.71 15.62
C PRO A 91 -1.70 -2.33 14.49
N LEU A 92 -1.19 -1.87 13.35
CA LEU A 92 -2.03 -1.51 12.20
C LEU A 92 -2.70 -2.73 11.57
N ARG A 93 -1.97 -3.84 11.40
CA ARG A 93 -2.54 -5.11 10.95
C ARG A 93 -3.69 -5.55 11.85
N ASP A 94 -3.49 -5.56 13.16
CA ASP A 94 -4.48 -6.03 14.12
C ASP A 94 -5.72 -5.12 14.12
N ARG A 95 -5.54 -3.81 14.03
CA ARG A 95 -6.66 -2.86 13.90
C ARG A 95 -7.42 -3.03 12.58
N ALA A 96 -6.71 -3.24 11.48
CA ALA A 96 -7.35 -3.49 10.18
C ALA A 96 -8.21 -4.76 10.22
N LEU A 97 -7.71 -5.83 10.84
CA LEU A 97 -8.47 -7.07 11.02
C LEU A 97 -9.70 -6.87 11.92
N ALA A 98 -9.59 -6.06 12.97
CA ALA A 98 -10.72 -5.73 13.84
C ALA A 98 -11.79 -4.87 13.15
N HIS A 99 -11.46 -4.18 12.05
CA HIS A 99 -12.34 -3.28 11.32
C HIS A 99 -12.74 -3.79 9.92
N GLY A 100 -12.83 -5.07 9.75
CA GLY A 100 -13.38 -5.71 8.55
C GLY A 100 -12.35 -6.16 7.52
N GLY A 101 -11.06 -6.03 7.80
CA GLY A 101 -10.01 -6.56 6.96
C GLY A 101 -9.82 -8.07 7.12
N SER A 102 -9.15 -8.69 6.16
CA SER A 102 -8.71 -10.09 6.22
C SER A 102 -7.30 -10.23 5.66
N ILE A 103 -6.60 -11.30 6.02
CA ILE A 103 -5.28 -11.62 5.46
C ILE A 103 -5.49 -12.48 4.22
N PHE A 104 -4.79 -12.16 3.11
CA PHE A 104 -4.89 -12.97 1.89
C PHE A 104 -3.64 -13.80 1.59
N GLN A 105 -2.50 -13.49 2.19
CA GLN A 105 -1.30 -14.32 2.13
C GLN A 105 -0.31 -13.99 3.25
N ASP A 106 0.64 -14.91 3.48
CA ASP A 106 1.77 -14.69 4.37
C ASP A 106 2.90 -13.93 3.65
N ASN A 107 3.73 -13.21 4.42
CA ASN A 107 4.89 -12.54 3.87
C ASN A 107 5.95 -13.56 3.41
N ARG A 108 6.39 -13.42 2.15
CA ARG A 108 7.44 -14.27 1.53
C ARG A 108 8.56 -13.45 0.89
N THR A 109 8.55 -12.13 1.09
CA THR A 109 9.51 -11.23 0.46
C THR A 109 10.43 -10.59 1.49
N GLU A 110 11.46 -9.87 1.02
CA GLU A 110 12.33 -9.07 1.86
C GLU A 110 11.51 -8.07 2.68
N GLY A 111 11.97 -7.79 3.91
CA GLY A 111 11.30 -6.91 4.86
C GLY A 111 10.08 -7.56 5.52
N ALA A 112 9.47 -6.83 6.44
CA ALA A 112 8.24 -7.28 7.09
C ALA A 112 7.01 -6.72 6.36
N SER A 113 6.02 -7.55 6.13
CA SER A 113 4.78 -7.18 5.44
C SER A 113 3.56 -7.84 6.06
N ALA A 114 2.42 -7.16 5.94
CA ALA A 114 1.10 -7.73 6.13
C ALA A 114 0.28 -7.54 4.85
N TYR A 115 -0.26 -8.62 4.32
CA TYR A 115 -1.05 -8.66 3.10
C TYR A 115 -2.53 -8.76 3.44
N LEU A 116 -3.25 -7.67 3.27
CA LEU A 116 -4.62 -7.49 3.72
C LEU A 116 -5.59 -7.34 2.54
N ARG A 117 -6.83 -7.73 2.75
CA ARG A 117 -7.97 -7.29 1.94
C ARG A 117 -8.84 -6.36 2.74
N CYS A 118 -9.24 -5.24 2.15
CA CYS A 118 -10.29 -4.40 2.72
C CYS A 118 -11.67 -5.07 2.56
N PRO A 119 -12.74 -4.58 3.19
CA PRO A 119 -14.08 -5.15 3.07
C PRO A 119 -14.61 -5.23 1.64
N ASP A 120 -14.11 -4.40 0.74
CA ASP A 120 -14.48 -4.40 -0.68
C ASP A 120 -13.60 -5.33 -1.54
N GLY A 121 -12.62 -6.01 -0.95
CA GLY A 121 -11.76 -6.97 -1.62
C GLY A 121 -10.50 -6.37 -2.26
N HIS A 122 -10.25 -5.05 -2.13
CA HIS A 122 -8.98 -4.47 -2.57
C HIS A 122 -7.83 -5.02 -1.73
N GLN A 123 -6.76 -5.42 -2.40
CA GLN A 123 -5.56 -5.96 -1.77
C GLN A 123 -4.60 -4.84 -1.40
N VAL A 124 -4.21 -4.81 -0.14
CA VAL A 124 -3.37 -3.78 0.46
C VAL A 124 -2.24 -4.45 1.21
N GLU A 125 -1.01 -4.11 0.87
CA GLU A 125 0.17 -4.53 1.63
C GLU A 125 0.60 -3.41 2.57
N LEU A 126 0.87 -3.74 3.81
CA LEU A 126 1.62 -2.88 4.73
C LEU A 126 3.07 -3.37 4.70
N HIS A 127 4.01 -2.55 4.25
CA HIS A 127 5.39 -2.96 4.03
C HIS A 127 6.40 -2.09 4.78
N VAL A 128 7.36 -2.75 5.42
CA VAL A 128 8.54 -2.13 6.01
C VAL A 128 9.70 -2.27 5.03
N GLY A 129 10.17 -1.16 4.49
CA GLY A 129 11.23 -1.12 3.48
C GLY A 129 10.86 -0.29 2.27
N ASP A 130 11.77 -0.23 1.31
CA ASP A 130 11.58 0.49 0.06
C ASP A 130 12.22 -0.28 -1.11
N TRP A 131 12.23 0.33 -2.30
CA TRP A 131 12.85 -0.31 -3.46
C TRP A 131 14.35 -0.52 -3.30
N ARG A 132 15.04 0.33 -2.53
CA ARG A 132 16.49 0.22 -2.29
C ARG A 132 16.81 -1.02 -1.48
N SER A 133 16.11 -1.22 -0.37
CA SER A 133 16.27 -2.42 0.46
C SER A 133 15.90 -3.70 -0.31
N ARG A 134 14.89 -3.62 -1.18
CA ARG A 134 14.51 -4.74 -2.04
C ARG A 134 15.61 -5.08 -3.05
N ILE A 135 16.16 -4.11 -3.75
CA ILE A 135 17.26 -4.33 -4.72
C ILE A 135 18.48 -4.90 -4.03
N GLU A 136 18.85 -4.38 -2.86
CA GLU A 136 19.98 -4.90 -2.07
C GLU A 136 19.77 -6.37 -1.70
N ALA A 137 18.60 -6.72 -1.19
CA ALA A 137 18.25 -8.10 -0.85
C ALA A 137 18.29 -9.03 -2.07
N LEU A 138 17.79 -8.61 -3.22
CA LEU A 138 17.83 -9.38 -4.46
C LEU A 138 19.27 -9.60 -4.95
N ARG A 139 20.13 -8.61 -4.88
CA ARG A 139 21.55 -8.75 -5.21
C ARG A 139 22.25 -9.73 -4.26
N ALA A 140 22.00 -9.64 -2.98
CA ALA A 140 22.57 -10.53 -1.98
C ALA A 140 22.12 -11.98 -2.16
N ALA A 141 20.90 -12.20 -2.62
CA ALA A 141 20.34 -13.52 -2.91
C ALA A 141 20.91 -14.17 -4.20
N GLY A 142 21.65 -13.44 -5.04
CA GLY A 142 22.25 -13.97 -6.26
C GLY A 142 21.20 -14.29 -7.34
N THR A 143 20.15 -13.49 -7.45
CA THR A 143 19.12 -13.61 -8.50
C THR A 143 19.72 -13.42 -9.90
N ASP A 144 19.08 -13.97 -10.91
CA ASP A 144 19.41 -13.78 -12.33
C ASP A 144 18.85 -12.48 -12.93
N ALA A 145 18.26 -11.62 -12.09
CA ALA A 145 17.72 -10.34 -12.52
C ALA A 145 18.82 -9.39 -13.01
N GLN A 146 18.50 -8.57 -14.00
CA GLN A 146 19.33 -7.46 -14.43
C GLN A 146 18.96 -6.21 -13.62
N PHE A 147 19.97 -5.51 -13.08
CA PHE A 147 19.79 -4.28 -12.30
C PHE A 147 20.28 -3.08 -13.11
N PHE A 148 19.57 -1.95 -12.98
CA PHE A 148 19.85 -0.68 -13.68
C PHE A 148 20.21 0.45 -12.70
N VAL A 149 20.42 0.15 -11.46
CA VAL A 149 20.76 1.06 -10.35
C VAL A 149 21.91 0.51 -9.55
#